data_a1d4539b70ca2425c980082b64fd398d
#
_entry.id   a1d4539b70ca2425c980082b64fd398d
#
_cell.length_a   1.000
_cell.length_b   1.000
_cell.length_c   1.000
_cell.angle_alpha   90.00
_cell.angle_beta   90.00
_cell.angle_gamma   90.00
#
_symmetry.space_group_name_H-M   'P 1'
#
loop_
_entity.id
_entity.type
_entity.pdbx_description
1 polymer ?
#
loop_
_entity_poly.entity_id
_entity_poly.type
_entity_poly.pdbx_seq_one_letter_code
_entity_poly.pdbx_strand_id
1 'polypeptide(L)'
;HQVTKICFCGDHDDLIRLRIQLNEALEERAHLCFSAVDCLEVLPLGCNKGSALAVLSNHLGLSLADCMAFGDAMNDREMLGSVGRGLIMGNAMPQLIAALPHLSVIGHCGNQAVSHFLTHWLDNPHLPYSPE
;
A
#
# COMPACT_ATOMS: atom_id res chain seq x y z
N HIS A 1 -22.88 -11.20 13.09
CA HIS A 1 -21.93 -11.32 11.97
C HIS A 1 -20.88 -10.22 12.11
N GLN A 2 -19.59 -10.58 12.05
CA GLN A 2 -18.50 -9.62 12.08
C GLN A 2 -18.17 -9.21 10.64
N VAL A 3 -18.39 -7.93 10.31
CA VAL A 3 -17.98 -7.34 9.04
C VAL A 3 -16.51 -6.94 9.17
N THR A 4 -15.67 -7.46 8.29
CA THR A 4 -14.23 -7.18 8.29
C THR A 4 -13.85 -6.03 7.36
N LYS A 5 -14.63 -5.82 6.28
CA LYS A 5 -14.42 -4.76 5.29
C LYS A 5 -15.72 -4.44 4.56
N ILE A 6 -15.92 -3.16 4.23
CA ILE A 6 -16.97 -2.68 3.32
C ILE A 6 -16.27 -1.98 2.16
N CYS A 7 -16.71 -2.26 0.92
CA CYS A 7 -16.21 -1.60 -0.28
C CYS A 7 -17.35 -0.82 -0.95
N PHE A 8 -17.08 0.43 -1.31
CA PHE A 8 -17.93 1.26 -2.13
C PHE A 8 -17.24 1.46 -3.48
N CYS A 9 -17.92 1.06 -4.56
CA CYS A 9 -17.40 1.20 -5.92
C CYS A 9 -18.27 2.19 -6.70
N GLY A 10 -17.65 3.09 -7.45
CA GLY A 10 -18.35 4.09 -8.22
C GLY A 10 -17.46 5.19 -8.78
N ASP A 11 -18.08 6.31 -9.17
CA ASP A 11 -17.36 7.47 -9.64
C ASP A 11 -16.42 8.03 -8.55
N HIS A 12 -15.21 8.43 -8.95
CA HIS A 12 -14.17 8.87 -8.02
C HIS A 12 -14.58 10.10 -7.21
N ASP A 13 -15.20 11.09 -7.86
CA ASP A 13 -15.62 12.32 -7.18
C ASP A 13 -16.75 12.06 -6.18
N ASP A 14 -17.65 11.13 -6.50
CA ASP A 14 -18.70 10.68 -5.59
C ASP A 14 -18.09 9.94 -4.38
N LEU A 15 -17.09 9.10 -4.61
CA LEU A 15 -16.39 8.40 -3.55
C LEU A 15 -15.57 9.33 -2.65
N ILE A 16 -14.99 10.41 -3.19
CA ILE A 16 -14.33 11.46 -2.39
C ILE A 16 -15.35 12.14 -1.47
N ARG A 17 -16.53 12.51 -2.01
CA ARG A 17 -17.61 13.11 -1.21
C ARG A 17 -18.09 12.14 -0.12
N LEU A 18 -18.30 10.89 -0.48
CA LEU A 18 -18.71 9.84 0.47
C LEU A 18 -17.66 9.65 1.57
N ARG A 19 -16.37 9.64 1.23
CA ARG A 19 -15.27 9.52 2.20
C ARG A 19 -15.30 10.64 3.24
N ILE A 20 -15.55 11.88 2.81
CA ILE A 20 -15.66 13.03 3.73
C ILE A 20 -16.84 12.82 4.69
N GLN A 21 -18.03 12.48 4.16
CA GLN A 21 -19.22 12.23 4.97
C GLN A 21 -19.04 11.07 5.95
N LEU A 22 -18.41 9.97 5.50
CA LEU A 22 -18.14 8.82 6.36
C LEU A 22 -17.11 9.14 7.45
N ASN A 23 -16.10 9.95 7.14
CA ASN A 23 -15.09 10.36 8.11
C ASN A 23 -15.73 11.19 9.24
N GLU A 24 -16.62 12.12 8.88
CA GLU A 24 -17.38 12.91 9.85
C GLU A 24 -18.35 12.04 10.67
N ALA A 25 -19.11 11.17 10.00
CA ALA A 25 -20.12 10.32 10.67
C ALA A 25 -19.49 9.25 11.58
N LEU A 26 -18.34 8.74 11.22
CA LEU A 26 -17.63 7.69 11.97
C LEU A 26 -16.68 8.25 13.03
N GLU A 27 -16.46 9.57 13.08
CA GLU A 27 -15.62 10.22 14.10
C GLU A 27 -14.25 9.52 14.26
N GLU A 28 -13.61 9.22 13.16
CA GLU A 28 -12.31 8.49 13.10
C GLU A 28 -12.34 7.07 13.72
N ARG A 29 -13.51 6.45 13.87
CA ARG A 29 -13.64 5.07 14.38
C ARG A 29 -13.42 3.98 13.34
N ALA A 30 -13.11 4.36 12.10
CA ALA A 30 -12.81 3.44 11.01
C ALA A 30 -11.63 3.94 10.19
N HIS A 31 -10.95 3.00 9.53
CA HIS A 31 -9.92 3.32 8.55
C HIS A 31 -10.54 3.38 7.16
N LEU A 32 -10.43 4.52 6.47
CA LEU A 32 -10.94 4.74 5.13
C LEU A 32 -9.76 4.95 4.17
N CYS A 33 -9.67 4.11 3.15
CA CYS A 33 -8.62 4.22 2.13
C CYS A 33 -9.13 3.84 0.73
N PHE A 34 -8.49 4.39 -0.30
CA PHE A 34 -8.70 3.96 -1.67
C PHE A 34 -7.78 2.79 -2.01
N SER A 35 -8.35 1.68 -2.50
CA SER A 35 -7.60 0.56 -3.09
C SER A 35 -7.50 0.67 -4.62
N ALA A 36 -8.37 1.48 -5.22
CA ALA A 36 -8.36 1.89 -6.61
C ALA A 36 -9.04 3.27 -6.73
N VAL A 37 -8.96 3.91 -7.89
CA VAL A 37 -9.61 5.22 -8.12
C VAL A 37 -11.13 5.16 -7.96
N ASP A 38 -11.72 4.00 -8.23
CA ASP A 38 -13.16 3.71 -8.22
C ASP A 38 -13.57 2.80 -7.04
N CYS A 39 -12.70 2.60 -6.05
CA CYS A 39 -13.00 1.73 -4.89
C CYS A 39 -12.51 2.37 -3.58
N LEU A 40 -13.47 2.75 -2.73
CA LEU A 40 -13.24 3.20 -1.35
C LEU A 40 -13.49 2.04 -0.38
N GLU A 41 -12.52 1.74 0.43
CA GLU A 41 -12.59 0.71 1.48
C GLU A 41 -12.78 1.32 2.86
N VAL A 42 -13.64 0.70 3.65
CA VAL A 42 -13.86 1.00 5.07
C VAL A 42 -13.51 -0.23 5.88
N LEU A 43 -12.54 -0.10 6.77
CA LEU A 43 -12.01 -1.16 7.61
C LEU A 43 -12.12 -0.76 9.09
N PRO A 44 -12.08 -1.72 10.01
CA PRO A 44 -11.91 -1.43 11.43
C PRO A 44 -10.66 -0.58 11.69
N LEU A 45 -10.72 0.27 12.70
CA LEU A 45 -9.58 1.10 13.07
C LEU A 45 -8.34 0.22 13.39
N GLY A 46 -7.18 0.64 12.88
CA GLY A 46 -5.94 -0.12 13.05
C GLY A 46 -5.79 -1.34 12.13
N CYS A 47 -6.79 -1.66 11.30
CA CYS A 47 -6.72 -2.73 10.32
C CYS A 47 -6.27 -2.19 8.96
N ASN A 48 -5.03 -2.47 8.60
CA ASN A 48 -4.43 -2.14 7.29
C ASN A 48 -3.39 -3.19 6.91
N LYS A 49 -2.83 -3.10 5.70
CA LYS A 49 -1.81 -4.06 5.22
C LYS A 49 -0.54 -4.02 6.07
N GLY A 50 -0.16 -2.87 6.60
CA GLY A 50 1.01 -2.72 7.48
C GLY A 50 0.81 -3.41 8.82
N SER A 51 -0.33 -3.21 9.49
CA SER A 51 -0.65 -3.87 10.76
C SER A 51 -0.77 -5.39 10.61
N ALA A 52 -1.36 -5.86 9.51
CA ALA A 52 -1.45 -7.29 9.19
C ALA A 52 -0.06 -7.91 8.98
N LEU A 53 0.81 -7.22 8.24
CA LEU A 53 2.18 -7.68 8.01
C LEU A 53 2.98 -7.71 9.33
N ALA A 54 2.79 -6.74 10.21
CA ALA A 54 3.43 -6.73 11.53
C ALA A 54 3.04 -7.93 12.39
N VAL A 55 1.75 -8.31 12.39
CA VAL A 55 1.27 -9.51 13.08
C VAL A 55 1.87 -10.77 12.47
N LEU A 56 1.89 -10.88 11.14
CA LEU A 56 2.43 -12.03 10.43
C LEU A 56 3.94 -12.19 10.68
N SER A 57 4.72 -11.12 10.52
CA SER A 57 6.17 -11.16 10.74
C SER A 57 6.52 -11.51 12.17
N ASN A 58 5.80 -10.96 13.16
CA ASN A 58 5.98 -11.34 14.56
C ASN A 58 5.69 -12.83 14.79
N HIS A 59 4.61 -13.36 14.20
CA HIS A 59 4.26 -14.78 14.30
C HIS A 59 5.33 -15.70 13.69
N LEU A 60 5.98 -15.24 12.61
CA LEU A 60 7.07 -15.98 11.95
C LEU A 60 8.46 -15.74 12.58
N GLY A 61 8.56 -14.89 13.59
CA GLY A 61 9.85 -14.52 14.20
C GLY A 61 10.75 -13.67 13.29
N LEU A 62 10.16 -12.93 12.32
CA LEU A 62 10.86 -12.07 11.38
C LEU A 62 10.76 -10.61 11.80
N SER A 63 11.81 -9.83 11.51
CA SER A 63 11.76 -8.37 11.64
C SER A 63 11.15 -7.73 10.40
N LEU A 64 10.31 -6.70 10.55
CA LEU A 64 9.85 -5.88 9.43
C LEU A 64 11.02 -5.21 8.68
N ALA A 65 12.14 -4.95 9.37
CA ALA A 65 13.36 -4.43 8.74
C ALA A 65 13.97 -5.39 7.71
N ASP A 66 13.69 -6.69 7.82
CA ASP A 66 14.16 -7.73 6.88
C ASP A 66 13.13 -8.03 5.79
N CYS A 67 11.99 -7.33 5.80
CA CYS A 67 10.93 -7.51 4.82
C CYS A 67 11.07 -6.52 3.66
N MET A 68 10.64 -6.98 2.48
CA MET A 68 10.47 -6.17 1.27
C MET A 68 9.00 -6.16 0.87
N ALA A 69 8.49 -5.01 0.44
CA ALA A 69 7.11 -4.88 -0.01
C ALA A 69 7.00 -4.01 -1.28
N PHE A 70 6.04 -4.35 -2.12
CA PHE A 70 5.67 -3.62 -3.33
C PHE A 70 4.24 -3.14 -3.23
N GLY A 71 3.95 -1.95 -3.74
CA GLY A 71 2.59 -1.41 -3.69
C GLY A 71 2.36 -0.29 -4.70
N ASP A 72 1.09 -0.01 -5.00
CA ASP A 72 0.67 0.95 -6.00
C ASP A 72 -0.52 1.84 -5.58
N ALA A 73 -1.21 1.53 -4.49
CA ALA A 73 -2.38 2.25 -4.02
C ALA A 73 -2.27 2.71 -2.56
N MET A 74 -3.15 3.61 -2.14
CA MET A 74 -3.10 4.20 -0.79
C MET A 74 -3.29 3.17 0.33
N ASN A 75 -3.94 2.03 0.07
CA ASN A 75 -4.05 0.93 1.03
C ASN A 75 -2.72 0.17 1.26
N ASP A 76 -1.66 0.48 0.48
CA ASP A 76 -0.31 -0.08 0.67
C ASP A 76 0.60 0.84 1.51
N ARG A 77 0.16 2.07 1.80
CA ARG A 77 0.98 3.11 2.44
C ARG A 77 1.63 2.65 3.73
N GLU A 78 0.85 2.11 4.66
CA GLU A 78 1.34 1.68 5.97
C GLU A 78 2.31 0.49 5.84
N MET A 79 2.02 -0.45 4.96
CA MET A 79 2.89 -1.58 4.67
C MET A 79 4.25 -1.12 4.11
N LEU A 80 4.22 -0.30 3.06
CA LEU A 80 5.44 0.21 2.42
C LEU A 80 6.30 1.04 3.37
N GLY A 81 5.67 1.83 4.26
CA GLY A 81 6.37 2.66 5.24
C GLY A 81 6.92 1.91 6.43
N SER A 82 6.48 0.66 6.68
CA SER A 82 6.85 -0.13 7.86
C SER A 82 7.96 -1.16 7.61
N VAL A 83 8.20 -1.53 6.37
CA VAL A 83 9.20 -2.55 5.99
C VAL A 83 10.59 -1.95 5.77
N GLY A 84 11.62 -2.79 5.86
CA GLY A 84 13.00 -2.37 5.60
C GLY A 84 13.24 -1.94 4.15
N ARG A 85 12.46 -2.46 3.19
CA ARG A 85 12.51 -2.07 1.79
C ARG A 85 11.11 -1.98 1.17
N GLY A 86 10.52 -0.80 1.25
CA GLY A 86 9.29 -0.46 0.53
C GLY A 86 9.60 0.03 -0.88
N LEU A 87 8.87 -0.45 -1.88
CA LEU A 87 9.07 -0.14 -3.30
C LEU A 87 7.73 0.23 -3.93
N ILE A 88 7.68 1.39 -4.56
CA ILE A 88 6.47 1.92 -5.21
C ILE A 88 6.49 1.50 -6.68
N MET A 89 5.37 0.99 -7.17
CA MET A 89 5.21 0.63 -8.58
C MET A 89 5.14 1.87 -9.48
N GLY A 90 5.64 1.78 -10.71
CA GLY A 90 5.60 2.89 -11.69
C GLY A 90 4.18 3.30 -12.13
N ASN A 91 3.19 2.42 -11.93
CA ASN A 91 1.76 2.70 -12.13
C ASN A 91 1.03 3.15 -10.86
N ALA A 92 1.77 3.50 -9.81
CA ALA A 92 1.17 3.85 -8.52
C ALA A 92 0.34 5.15 -8.59
N MET A 93 -0.64 5.22 -7.71
CA MET A 93 -1.43 6.43 -7.50
C MET A 93 -0.51 7.60 -7.10
N PRO A 94 -0.66 8.80 -7.70
CA PRO A 94 0.17 9.96 -7.37
C PRO A 94 0.18 10.31 -5.88
N GLN A 95 -0.95 10.08 -5.19
CA GLN A 95 -1.09 10.31 -3.76
C GLN A 95 -0.16 9.40 -2.92
N LEU A 96 0.07 8.15 -3.36
CA LEU A 96 0.99 7.23 -2.68
C LEU A 96 2.44 7.71 -2.83
N ILE A 97 2.83 8.11 -4.03
CA ILE A 97 4.18 8.66 -4.31
C ILE A 97 4.41 9.91 -3.45
N ALA A 98 3.43 10.82 -3.39
CA ALA A 98 3.51 12.03 -2.58
C ALA A 98 3.57 11.75 -1.07
N ALA A 99 2.90 10.69 -0.60
CA ALA A 99 2.88 10.30 0.81
C ALA A 99 4.19 9.64 1.28
N LEU A 100 4.95 9.02 0.37
CA LEU A 100 6.18 8.28 0.65
C LEU A 100 7.36 8.73 -0.25
N PRO A 101 7.72 10.03 -0.21
CA PRO A 101 8.68 10.61 -1.15
C PRO A 101 10.12 10.08 -1.01
N HIS A 102 10.40 9.39 0.09
CA HIS A 102 11.70 8.77 0.38
C HIS A 102 11.85 7.35 -0.21
N LEU A 103 10.75 6.75 -0.72
CA LEU A 103 10.80 5.42 -1.30
C LEU A 103 11.09 5.49 -2.81
N SER A 104 11.79 4.47 -3.29
CA SER A 104 12.10 4.34 -4.71
C SER A 104 10.87 3.89 -5.50
N VAL A 105 10.68 4.51 -6.66
CA VAL A 105 9.70 4.06 -7.66
C VAL A 105 10.42 3.12 -8.62
N ILE A 106 9.87 1.91 -8.81
CA ILE A 106 10.35 0.94 -9.79
C ILE A 106 9.53 1.02 -11.10
N GLY A 107 9.73 0.11 -12.03
CA GLY A 107 9.02 0.13 -13.31
C GLY A 107 7.51 -0.14 -13.21
N HIS A 108 6.84 -0.04 -14.35
CA HIS A 108 5.39 -0.26 -14.49
C HIS A 108 5.04 -1.76 -14.37
N CYS A 109 3.89 -2.10 -13.76
CA CYS A 109 3.43 -3.48 -13.61
C CYS A 109 3.32 -4.23 -14.95
N GLY A 110 2.90 -3.55 -16.02
CA GLY A 110 2.82 -4.10 -17.37
C GLY A 110 4.16 -4.55 -17.96
N ASN A 111 5.27 -4.07 -17.42
CA ASN A 111 6.63 -4.41 -17.81
C ASN A 111 7.30 -5.40 -16.84
N GLN A 112 6.52 -6.14 -16.06
CA GLN A 112 7.04 -7.13 -15.11
C GLN A 112 8.05 -6.55 -14.09
N ALA A 113 7.85 -5.31 -13.66
CA ALA A 113 8.81 -4.55 -12.87
C ALA A 113 9.24 -5.23 -11.57
N VAL A 114 8.33 -5.93 -10.87
CA VAL A 114 8.65 -6.69 -9.66
C VAL A 114 9.65 -7.82 -9.97
N SER A 115 9.41 -8.58 -11.04
CA SER A 115 10.31 -9.67 -11.47
C SER A 115 11.68 -9.13 -11.84
N HIS A 116 11.75 -8.06 -12.63
CA HIS A 116 13.01 -7.43 -13.03
C HIS A 116 13.77 -6.88 -11.82
N PHE A 117 13.06 -6.22 -10.90
CA PHE A 117 13.67 -5.73 -9.68
C PHE A 117 14.26 -6.87 -8.83
N LEU A 118 13.49 -7.93 -8.60
CA LEU A 118 13.92 -9.07 -7.78
C LEU A 118 15.12 -9.80 -8.41
N THR A 119 15.11 -10.02 -9.72
CA THR A 119 16.25 -10.61 -10.44
C THR A 119 17.50 -9.75 -10.26
N HIS A 120 17.38 -8.44 -10.52
CA HIS A 120 18.51 -7.52 -10.34
C HIS A 120 19.02 -7.52 -8.90
N TRP A 121 18.13 -7.49 -7.91
CA TRP A 121 18.49 -7.44 -6.50
C TRP A 121 19.15 -8.76 -6.02
N LEU A 122 18.70 -9.91 -6.51
CA LEU A 122 19.32 -11.20 -6.17
C LEU A 122 20.72 -11.34 -6.77
N ASP A 123 20.91 -10.86 -8.00
CA ASP A 123 22.20 -10.90 -8.70
C ASP A 123 23.18 -9.81 -8.19
N ASN A 124 22.64 -8.67 -7.75
CA ASN A 124 23.41 -7.47 -7.40
C ASN A 124 22.87 -6.78 -6.13
N PRO A 125 22.89 -7.42 -4.96
CA PRO A 125 22.19 -6.90 -3.76
C PRO A 125 22.70 -5.56 -3.24
N HIS A 126 23.89 -5.13 -3.67
CA HIS A 126 24.55 -3.88 -3.25
C HIS A 126 24.49 -2.77 -4.31
N LEU A 127 24.00 -3.06 -5.51
CA LEU A 127 23.92 -2.06 -6.58
C LEU A 127 22.56 -1.36 -6.59
N PRO A 128 22.53 -0.07 -6.94
CA PRO A 128 21.27 0.64 -7.13
C PRO A 128 20.48 0.06 -8.31
N TYR A 129 19.18 -0.04 -8.16
CA TYR A 129 18.27 -0.41 -9.24
C TYR A 129 17.84 0.86 -9.99
N SER A 130 17.98 0.83 -11.32
CA SER A 130 17.42 1.85 -12.21
C SER A 130 16.36 1.17 -13.09
N PRO A 131 15.09 1.59 -13.02
CA PRO A 131 14.05 1.07 -13.91
C PRO A 131 14.34 1.53 -15.34
N GLU A 132 14.18 0.63 -16.30
CA GLU A 132 14.19 0.96 -17.75
C GLU A 132 12.86 1.58 -18.17
#